data_122fa69c92020c2c4ce7eb10441b1599
#
_entry.id   122fa69c92020c2c4ce7eb10441b1599
#
_cell.length_a   1.000
_cell.length_b   1.000
_cell.length_c   1.000
_cell.angle_alpha   90.00
_cell.angle_beta   90.00
_cell.angle_gamma   90.00
#
_symmetry.space_group_name_H-M   'P 1'
#
loop_
_entity.id
_entity.type
_entity.pdbx_description
1 polymer ?
#
loop_
_entity_poly.entity_id
_entity_poly.type
_entity_poly.pdbx_seq_one_letter_code
_entity_poly.pdbx_strand_id
1 'polypeptide(L)'
;MLRKGLLYTGMMVALLPVGLSSAAPGDKGAAVRQAKLLALAEKFEQKGNADKAQAAAVAKRLGIPLRRELPNGRVLELQQFRQGIGPIFYITNNLDAADTLSTDEVWLGGSAGLALDGDGMTIGEWDGGAVLGGHPELYDRVTQVDGASVISNHATHVAGTLIASGVDPLRRAKGMAPAANLLAYDWNNDAAEMATAAAGNLLVSNHSYGIAAGWIYTGGAGDDEWWWIGGGGDEDPNFGYYDSISRDWDQIAYDAPNYLIVKAA
;
A
#
# COMPACT_ATOMS: atom_id res chain seq x y z
N MET A 1 9.60 47.96 -0.70
CA MET A 1 10.18 46.73 -0.07
C MET A 1 9.21 46.23 0.96
N LEU A 2 8.31 45.32 0.59
CA LEU A 2 7.39 44.62 1.52
C LEU A 2 7.73 43.14 1.47
N ARG A 3 8.24 42.61 2.58
CA ARG A 3 8.44 41.17 2.79
C ARG A 3 7.08 40.53 3.06
N LYS A 4 6.63 39.67 2.15
CA LYS A 4 5.49 38.76 2.40
C LYS A 4 6.01 37.56 3.17
N GLY A 5 5.65 37.48 4.46
CA GLY A 5 5.82 36.29 5.25
C GLY A 5 4.78 35.24 4.83
N LEU A 6 5.25 34.08 4.45
CA LEU A 6 4.42 32.89 4.15
C LEU A 6 4.10 32.23 5.47
N LEU A 7 2.85 32.39 5.95
CA LEU A 7 2.31 31.60 7.07
C LEU A 7 2.00 30.21 6.54
N TYR A 8 2.73 29.20 7.01
CA TYR A 8 2.35 27.81 6.89
C TYR A 8 1.20 27.55 7.89
N THR A 9 -0.01 27.53 7.37
CA THR A 9 -1.17 27.04 8.12
C THR A 9 -1.10 25.52 8.10
N GLY A 10 -0.75 24.92 9.22
CA GLY A 10 -0.86 23.48 9.42
C GLY A 10 -2.31 23.06 9.26
N MET A 11 -2.60 22.30 8.21
CA MET A 11 -3.89 21.70 7.98
C MET A 11 -4.03 20.53 8.94
N MET A 12 -4.78 20.73 10.01
CA MET A 12 -5.22 19.68 10.90
C MET A 12 -6.16 18.78 10.10
N VAL A 13 -5.68 17.61 9.69
CA VAL A 13 -6.53 16.59 9.07
C VAL A 13 -7.50 16.12 10.16
N ALA A 14 -8.76 16.51 10.03
CA ALA A 14 -9.83 15.98 10.85
C ALA A 14 -10.04 14.51 10.41
N LEU A 15 -9.60 13.57 11.26
CA LEU A 15 -9.96 12.17 11.17
C LEU A 15 -11.49 12.08 11.27
N LEU A 16 -12.16 11.86 10.14
CA LEU A 16 -13.55 11.47 10.14
C LEU A 16 -13.65 10.11 10.85
N PRO A 17 -14.57 9.92 11.78
CA PRO A 17 -14.75 8.62 12.40
C PRO A 17 -15.27 7.64 11.32
N VAL A 18 -14.40 6.76 10.85
CA VAL A 18 -14.82 5.52 10.19
C VAL A 18 -15.76 4.83 11.16
N GLY A 19 -16.99 4.55 10.71
CA GLY A 19 -18.04 4.01 11.56
C GLY A 19 -17.54 2.77 12.32
N LEU A 20 -17.28 2.95 13.59
CA LEU A 20 -16.86 1.90 14.50
C LEU A 20 -18.02 0.90 14.63
N SER A 21 -17.91 -0.25 14.01
CA SER A 21 -18.70 -1.42 14.41
C SER A 21 -18.41 -1.65 15.88
N SER A 22 -19.42 -1.44 16.73
CA SER A 22 -19.29 -1.62 18.19
C SER A 22 -18.91 -3.07 18.48
N ALA A 23 -17.70 -3.27 18.99
CA ALA A 23 -17.34 -4.55 19.61
C ALA A 23 -18.37 -4.88 20.69
N ALA A 24 -18.74 -6.16 20.80
CA ALA A 24 -19.68 -6.63 21.81
C ALA A 24 -19.25 -6.16 23.21
N PRO A 25 -20.18 -5.74 24.09
CA PRO A 25 -19.83 -5.26 25.41
C PRO A 25 -19.19 -6.38 26.22
N GLY A 26 -17.89 -6.32 26.46
CA GLY A 26 -17.20 -7.24 27.38
C GLY A 26 -15.78 -7.66 27.04
N ASP A 27 -15.26 -7.46 25.84
CA ASP A 27 -13.87 -7.85 25.52
C ASP A 27 -12.86 -6.75 25.91
N LYS A 28 -12.41 -6.81 27.18
CA LYS A 28 -11.33 -5.95 27.66
C LYS A 28 -10.02 -6.14 26.87
N GLY A 29 -9.81 -7.33 26.26
CA GLY A 29 -8.67 -7.64 25.44
C GLY A 29 -8.70 -6.87 24.11
N ALA A 30 -9.88 -6.70 23.49
CA ALA A 30 -10.02 -5.95 22.25
C ALA A 30 -9.65 -4.47 22.43
N ALA A 31 -10.15 -3.83 23.49
CA ALA A 31 -9.82 -2.43 23.79
C ALA A 31 -8.31 -2.24 24.06
N VAL A 32 -7.66 -3.19 24.72
CA VAL A 32 -6.21 -3.15 24.95
C VAL A 32 -5.44 -3.32 23.63
N ARG A 33 -5.85 -4.25 22.77
CA ARG A 33 -5.23 -4.43 21.45
C ARG A 33 -5.38 -3.17 20.59
N GLN A 34 -6.58 -2.61 20.53
CA GLN A 34 -6.83 -1.35 19.80
C GLN A 34 -5.92 -0.22 20.28
N ALA A 35 -5.82 -0.02 21.61
CA ALA A 35 -4.95 1.02 22.17
C ALA A 35 -3.47 0.79 21.81
N LYS A 36 -3.00 -0.47 21.81
CA LYS A 36 -1.64 -0.80 21.37
C LYS A 36 -1.41 -0.49 19.90
N LEU A 37 -2.35 -0.82 19.01
CA LEU A 37 -2.24 -0.55 17.58
C LEU A 37 -2.20 0.95 17.31
N LEU A 38 -3.01 1.75 17.98
CA LEU A 38 -2.98 3.21 17.86
C LEU A 38 -1.64 3.80 18.35
N ALA A 39 -1.09 3.30 19.45
CA ALA A 39 0.24 3.71 19.92
C ALA A 39 1.36 3.28 18.95
N LEU A 40 1.23 2.11 18.31
CA LEU A 40 2.14 1.68 17.26
C LEU A 40 2.03 2.57 16.01
N ALA A 41 0.82 2.94 15.61
CA ALA A 41 0.59 3.86 14.48
C ALA A 41 1.33 5.19 14.67
N GLU A 42 1.20 5.81 15.83
CA GLU A 42 1.90 7.07 16.16
C GLU A 42 3.44 6.88 16.13
N LYS A 43 3.93 5.79 16.72
CA LYS A 43 5.36 5.45 16.72
C LYS A 43 5.90 5.25 15.30
N PHE A 44 5.15 4.54 14.45
CA PHE A 44 5.57 4.23 13.10
C PHE A 44 5.49 5.46 12.19
N GLU A 45 4.48 6.31 12.36
CA GLU A 45 4.38 7.60 11.68
C GLU A 45 5.60 8.48 11.95
N GLN A 46 5.96 8.64 13.23
CA GLN A 46 7.15 9.41 13.62
C GLN A 46 8.43 8.83 13.01
N LYS A 47 8.57 7.48 13.03
CA LYS A 47 9.70 6.78 12.42
C LYS A 47 9.74 6.97 10.91
N GLY A 48 8.62 6.73 10.22
CA GLY A 48 8.51 6.85 8.77
C GLY A 48 8.83 8.26 8.29
N ASN A 49 8.29 9.27 8.96
CA ASN A 49 8.58 10.68 8.64
C ASN A 49 10.06 11.02 8.85
N ALA A 50 10.69 10.51 9.90
CA ALA A 50 12.12 10.71 10.14
C ALA A 50 12.98 10.01 9.08
N ASP A 51 12.66 8.77 8.74
CA ASP A 51 13.37 7.97 7.72
C ASP A 51 13.26 8.64 6.33
N LYS A 52 12.07 9.09 5.95
CA LYS A 52 11.83 9.83 4.70
C LYS A 52 12.60 11.16 4.65
N ALA A 53 12.59 11.93 5.73
CA ALA A 53 13.33 13.19 5.81
C ALA A 53 14.84 12.97 5.69
N GLN A 54 15.38 11.95 6.36
CA GLN A 54 16.78 11.55 6.25
C GLN A 54 17.12 11.10 4.83
N ALA A 55 16.29 10.24 4.24
CA ALA A 55 16.48 9.74 2.88
C ALA A 55 16.47 10.89 1.86
N ALA A 56 15.53 11.83 1.98
CA ALA A 56 15.44 13.01 1.11
C ALA A 56 16.71 13.89 1.20
N ALA A 57 17.23 14.10 2.41
CA ALA A 57 18.46 14.88 2.61
C ALA A 57 19.68 14.22 1.96
N VAL A 58 19.80 12.88 2.09
CA VAL A 58 20.87 12.11 1.48
C VAL A 58 20.70 12.08 -0.05
N ALA A 59 19.50 11.81 -0.54
CA ALA A 59 19.17 11.78 -1.96
C ALA A 59 19.54 13.10 -2.67
N LYS A 60 19.18 14.23 -2.07
CA LYS A 60 19.55 15.55 -2.58
C LYS A 60 21.07 15.73 -2.72
N ARG A 61 21.85 15.23 -1.74
CA ARG A 61 23.31 15.32 -1.77
C ARG A 61 23.92 14.40 -2.81
N LEU A 62 23.33 13.24 -3.06
CA LEU A 62 23.84 12.21 -3.98
C LEU A 62 23.24 12.35 -5.40
N GLY A 63 22.31 13.26 -5.63
CA GLY A 63 21.62 13.41 -6.93
C GLY A 63 20.67 12.25 -7.25
N ILE A 64 20.18 11.52 -6.23
CA ILE A 64 19.25 10.39 -6.39
C ILE A 64 17.82 10.93 -6.44
N PRO A 65 17.00 10.54 -7.44
CA PRO A 65 15.59 10.93 -7.47
C PRO A 65 14.81 10.27 -6.33
N LEU A 66 13.90 11.01 -5.69
CA LEU A 66 13.03 10.48 -4.63
C LEU A 66 11.98 9.51 -5.18
N ARG A 67 11.47 9.80 -6.38
CA ARG A 67 10.46 8.98 -7.06
C ARG A 67 10.80 8.93 -8.55
N ARG A 68 10.63 7.77 -9.17
CA ARG A 68 10.84 7.54 -10.59
C ARG A 68 9.79 6.58 -11.12
N GLU A 69 9.15 6.96 -12.21
CA GLU A 69 8.33 6.06 -13.01
C GLU A 69 9.22 5.39 -14.06
N LEU A 70 9.16 4.08 -14.13
CA LEU A 70 9.90 3.28 -15.10
C LEU A 70 9.13 3.18 -16.41
N PRO A 71 9.80 2.94 -17.57
CA PRO A 71 9.13 2.84 -18.87
C PRO A 71 8.03 1.78 -18.96
N ASN A 72 8.11 0.73 -18.14
CA ASN A 72 7.09 -0.32 -18.03
C ASN A 72 5.93 0.03 -17.06
N GLY A 73 5.83 1.29 -16.62
CA GLY A 73 4.78 1.77 -15.73
C GLY A 73 4.99 1.48 -14.24
N ARG A 74 6.04 0.73 -13.87
CA ARG A 74 6.39 0.51 -12.45
C ARG A 74 6.90 1.80 -11.81
N VAL A 75 6.65 1.95 -10.52
CA VAL A 75 7.11 3.10 -9.74
C VAL A 75 8.16 2.66 -8.74
N LEU A 76 9.27 3.41 -8.70
CA LEU A 76 10.29 3.35 -7.66
C LEU A 76 10.16 4.57 -6.76
N GLU A 77 10.14 4.40 -5.45
CA GLU A 77 10.13 5.51 -4.50
C GLU A 77 11.04 5.24 -3.30
N LEU A 78 11.93 6.20 -3.02
CA LEU A 78 12.88 6.12 -1.93
C LEU A 78 12.16 6.21 -0.58
N GLN A 79 12.30 5.18 0.26
CA GLN A 79 11.68 5.10 1.57
C GLN A 79 12.63 5.49 2.70
N GLN A 80 13.85 4.97 2.68
CA GLN A 80 14.85 5.21 3.72
C GLN A 80 16.27 5.13 3.14
N PHE A 81 17.24 5.59 3.91
CA PHE A 81 18.65 5.39 3.62
C PHE A 81 19.31 4.63 4.75
N ARG A 82 19.81 3.44 4.46
CA ARG A 82 20.36 2.54 5.47
C ARG A 82 21.89 2.63 5.47
N GLN A 83 22.45 2.92 6.64
CA GLN A 83 23.92 3.03 6.78
C GLN A 83 24.59 1.70 6.44
N GLY A 84 25.61 1.73 5.60
CA GLY A 84 26.36 0.53 5.18
C GLY A 84 25.71 -0.26 4.04
N ILE A 85 24.42 0.00 3.72
CA ILE A 85 23.69 -0.67 2.66
C ILE A 85 23.37 0.32 1.52
N GLY A 86 22.77 1.46 1.84
CA GLY A 86 22.43 2.48 0.83
C GLY A 86 20.94 2.85 0.81
N PRO A 87 20.45 3.35 -0.34
CA PRO A 87 19.07 3.72 -0.50
C PRO A 87 18.16 2.49 -0.58
N ILE A 88 17.04 2.54 0.11
CA ILE A 88 15.98 1.52 0.08
C ILE A 88 14.79 2.09 -0.67
N PHE A 89 14.41 1.42 -1.75
CA PHE A 89 13.28 1.79 -2.60
C PHE A 89 12.15 0.79 -2.46
N TYR A 90 10.90 1.29 -2.47
CA TYR A 90 9.73 0.48 -2.80
C TYR A 90 9.56 0.45 -4.33
N ILE A 91 9.07 -0.67 -4.83
CA ILE A 91 8.75 -0.86 -6.25
C ILE A 91 7.40 -1.58 -6.40
N THR A 92 6.57 -1.14 -7.36
CA THR A 92 5.27 -1.78 -7.64
C THR A 92 5.44 -3.11 -8.36
N ASN A 93 4.69 -4.14 -7.94
CA ASN A 93 4.69 -5.49 -8.51
C ASN A 93 3.24 -5.93 -8.74
N ASN A 94 2.72 -5.84 -9.97
CA ASN A 94 1.42 -6.40 -10.33
C ASN A 94 1.32 -6.54 -11.86
N LEU A 95 1.80 -7.64 -12.41
CA LEU A 95 1.69 -7.88 -13.85
C LEU A 95 0.82 -9.09 -14.24
N ASP A 96 0.63 -10.08 -13.36
CA ASP A 96 -0.03 -11.35 -13.75
C ASP A 96 -0.86 -11.98 -12.58
N ALA A 97 -1.35 -11.22 -11.63
CA ALA A 97 -2.01 -11.76 -10.44
C ALA A 97 -3.42 -12.33 -10.70
N ALA A 98 -4.07 -11.97 -11.82
CA ALA A 98 -5.46 -12.34 -12.08
C ALA A 98 -5.65 -13.80 -12.58
N ASP A 99 -4.62 -14.38 -13.21
CA ASP A 99 -4.73 -15.71 -13.84
C ASP A 99 -4.60 -16.89 -12.86
N THR A 100 -4.13 -16.63 -11.63
CA THR A 100 -3.69 -17.73 -10.76
C THR A 100 -4.70 -18.11 -9.67
N LEU A 101 -5.72 -17.27 -9.45
CA LEU A 101 -6.69 -17.48 -8.38
C LEU A 101 -8.06 -17.78 -9.00
N SER A 102 -8.52 -19.02 -8.96
CA SER A 102 -9.87 -19.48 -9.38
C SER A 102 -10.99 -18.81 -8.55
N THR A 103 -10.99 -17.50 -8.45
CA THR A 103 -12.00 -16.75 -7.67
C THR A 103 -13.37 -16.75 -8.33
N ASP A 104 -13.45 -16.98 -9.63
CA ASP A 104 -14.69 -17.17 -10.36
C ASP A 104 -15.49 -18.40 -9.87
N GLU A 105 -14.82 -19.38 -9.30
CA GLU A 105 -15.46 -20.58 -8.75
C GLU A 105 -16.28 -20.30 -7.49
N VAL A 106 -15.98 -19.23 -6.73
CA VAL A 106 -16.71 -18.86 -5.51
C VAL A 106 -17.83 -17.84 -5.75
N TRP A 107 -17.89 -17.24 -6.95
CA TRP A 107 -18.95 -16.30 -7.30
C TRP A 107 -20.29 -17.02 -7.51
N LEU A 108 -21.38 -16.25 -7.59
CA LEU A 108 -22.71 -16.77 -7.92
C LEU A 108 -22.67 -17.53 -9.25
N GLY A 109 -22.99 -18.82 -9.20
CA GLY A 109 -22.97 -19.73 -10.36
C GLY A 109 -21.62 -20.40 -10.59
N GLY A 110 -20.61 -20.17 -9.77
CA GLY A 110 -19.32 -20.87 -9.83
C GLY A 110 -19.36 -22.29 -9.31
N SER A 111 -18.31 -23.08 -9.61
CA SER A 111 -18.24 -24.52 -9.33
C SER A 111 -18.26 -24.88 -7.84
N ALA A 112 -17.81 -23.94 -6.97
CA ALA A 112 -17.83 -24.14 -5.52
C ALA A 112 -19.25 -24.07 -4.91
N GLY A 113 -20.27 -23.66 -5.67
CA GLY A 113 -21.65 -23.55 -5.20
C GLY A 113 -21.84 -22.47 -4.15
N LEU A 114 -20.93 -21.50 -4.07
CA LEU A 114 -20.99 -20.34 -3.20
C LEU A 114 -21.55 -19.12 -3.97
N ALA A 115 -21.80 -18.03 -3.26
CA ALA A 115 -22.25 -16.76 -3.85
C ALA A 115 -21.53 -15.62 -3.14
N LEU A 116 -20.19 -15.61 -3.26
CA LEU A 116 -19.34 -14.62 -2.59
C LEU A 116 -18.92 -13.56 -3.60
N ASP A 117 -19.16 -12.30 -3.29
CA ASP A 117 -18.81 -11.15 -4.13
C ASP A 117 -18.16 -10.00 -3.35
N GLY A 118 -18.02 -10.17 -2.03
CA GLY A 118 -17.44 -9.17 -1.13
C GLY A 118 -18.43 -8.13 -0.62
N ASP A 119 -19.74 -8.29 -0.82
CA ASP A 119 -20.74 -7.37 -0.26
C ASP A 119 -20.59 -7.25 1.26
N GLY A 120 -20.62 -6.00 1.76
CA GLY A 120 -20.39 -5.68 3.17
C GLY A 120 -18.93 -5.77 3.64
N MET A 121 -17.99 -6.18 2.76
CA MET A 121 -16.56 -6.24 3.07
C MET A 121 -15.85 -4.94 2.70
N THR A 122 -14.79 -4.65 3.46
CA THR A 122 -13.85 -3.55 3.15
C THR A 122 -12.44 -4.13 3.06
N ILE A 123 -11.75 -3.78 1.97
CA ILE A 123 -10.36 -4.17 1.70
C ILE A 123 -9.48 -2.92 1.83
N GLY A 124 -8.31 -3.04 2.44
CA GLY A 124 -7.28 -2.00 2.40
C GLY A 124 -6.36 -2.21 1.18
N GLU A 125 -5.96 -1.12 0.55
CA GLU A 125 -4.94 -1.14 -0.50
C GLU A 125 -3.91 -0.07 -0.20
N TRP A 126 -2.64 -0.46 -0.15
CA TRP A 126 -1.49 0.44 -0.13
C TRP A 126 -0.72 0.28 -1.42
N ASP A 127 -0.42 1.39 -2.11
CA ASP A 127 0.25 1.34 -3.41
C ASP A 127 1.06 2.60 -3.69
N GLY A 128 1.65 2.71 -4.87
CA GLY A 128 2.53 3.80 -5.27
C GLY A 128 1.83 5.11 -5.65
N GLY A 129 0.70 5.44 -5.06
CA GLY A 129 -0.06 6.67 -5.24
C GLY A 129 -1.57 6.44 -5.15
N ALA A 130 -2.36 7.49 -5.44
CA ALA A 130 -3.80 7.47 -5.31
C ALA A 130 -4.50 6.62 -6.37
N VAL A 131 -5.63 6.01 -5.98
CA VAL A 131 -6.54 5.32 -6.89
C VAL A 131 -7.45 6.31 -7.62
N LEU A 132 -7.69 6.12 -8.91
CA LEU A 132 -8.70 6.85 -9.67
C LEU A 132 -10.10 6.35 -9.28
N GLY A 133 -10.61 6.77 -8.10
CA GLY A 133 -11.88 6.31 -7.55
C GLY A 133 -13.12 6.66 -8.39
N GLY A 134 -13.00 7.65 -9.29
CA GLY A 134 -14.06 7.98 -10.27
C GLY A 134 -14.09 7.06 -11.50
N HIS A 135 -13.24 6.03 -11.58
CA HIS A 135 -13.29 5.06 -12.68
C HIS A 135 -14.65 4.30 -12.67
N PRO A 136 -15.32 4.07 -13.81
CA PRO A 136 -16.63 3.43 -13.85
C PRO A 136 -16.73 2.08 -13.13
N GLU A 137 -15.65 1.29 -13.16
CA GLU A 137 -15.57 -0.01 -12.47
C GLU A 137 -15.43 0.10 -10.95
N LEU A 138 -15.04 1.29 -10.43
CA LEU A 138 -14.72 1.53 -9.02
C LEU A 138 -15.68 2.53 -8.35
N TYR A 139 -16.58 3.13 -9.13
CA TYR A 139 -17.38 4.28 -8.74
C TYR A 139 -18.07 4.09 -7.38
N ASP A 140 -17.97 5.13 -6.52
CA ASP A 140 -18.52 5.21 -5.16
C ASP A 140 -18.06 4.14 -4.15
N ARG A 141 -17.07 3.29 -4.50
CA ARG A 141 -16.59 2.23 -3.60
C ARG A 141 -15.14 2.40 -3.13
N VAL A 142 -14.49 3.48 -3.53
CA VAL A 142 -13.10 3.79 -3.13
C VAL A 142 -13.06 5.02 -2.25
N THR A 143 -12.43 4.93 -1.10
CA THR A 143 -12.09 6.06 -0.23
C THR A 143 -10.59 6.20 -0.17
N GLN A 144 -10.02 7.31 -0.69
CA GLN A 144 -8.62 7.66 -0.47
C GLN A 144 -8.48 8.27 0.94
N VAL A 145 -7.80 7.57 1.85
CA VAL A 145 -7.81 7.88 3.29
C VAL A 145 -6.74 8.89 3.69
N ASP A 146 -5.55 8.74 3.13
CA ASP A 146 -4.35 9.53 3.44
C ASP A 146 -4.25 10.88 2.72
N GLY A 147 -5.21 11.18 1.86
CA GLY A 147 -5.24 12.41 1.08
C GLY A 147 -4.24 12.43 -0.08
N ALA A 148 -3.67 11.29 -0.49
CA ALA A 148 -2.85 11.19 -1.69
C ALA A 148 -3.65 11.68 -2.91
N SER A 149 -3.01 12.49 -3.77
CA SER A 149 -3.67 13.14 -4.91
C SER A 149 -3.03 12.83 -6.25
N VAL A 150 -1.83 12.24 -6.24
CA VAL A 150 -1.14 11.83 -7.47
C VAL A 150 -1.69 10.47 -7.89
N ILE A 151 -2.54 10.47 -8.92
CA ILE A 151 -3.14 9.23 -9.44
C ILE A 151 -2.04 8.30 -9.96
N SER A 152 -2.10 7.05 -9.52
CA SER A 152 -1.27 5.93 -9.98
C SER A 152 -2.07 5.01 -10.87
N ASN A 153 -1.57 4.75 -12.08
CA ASN A 153 -2.17 3.74 -12.96
C ASN A 153 -2.08 2.35 -12.33
N HIS A 154 -0.98 2.08 -11.62
CA HIS A 154 -0.77 0.80 -10.93
C HIS A 154 -1.77 0.63 -9.80
N ALA A 155 -1.90 1.60 -8.88
CA ALA A 155 -2.90 1.56 -7.81
C ALA A 155 -4.33 1.40 -8.36
N THR A 156 -4.68 2.14 -9.41
CA THR A 156 -6.00 2.02 -10.05
C THR A 156 -6.25 0.63 -10.65
N HIS A 157 -5.20 0.02 -11.23
CA HIS A 157 -5.30 -1.34 -11.78
C HIS A 157 -5.41 -2.39 -10.66
N VAL A 158 -4.66 -2.24 -9.57
CA VAL A 158 -4.76 -3.11 -8.38
C VAL A 158 -6.15 -3.01 -7.78
N ALA A 159 -6.67 -1.79 -7.55
CA ALA A 159 -8.05 -1.56 -7.11
C ALA A 159 -9.06 -2.27 -8.02
N GLY A 160 -8.86 -2.20 -9.35
CA GLY A 160 -9.68 -2.91 -10.32
C GLY A 160 -9.61 -4.42 -10.15
N THR A 161 -8.41 -4.98 -9.95
CA THR A 161 -8.23 -6.41 -9.69
C THR A 161 -8.95 -6.85 -8.42
N LEU A 162 -8.95 -6.00 -7.39
CA LEU A 162 -9.61 -6.29 -6.12
C LEU A 162 -11.13 -6.19 -6.23
N ILE A 163 -11.65 -5.04 -6.71
CA ILE A 163 -13.07 -4.68 -6.51
C ILE A 163 -13.82 -4.21 -7.77
N ALA A 164 -13.26 -4.30 -8.98
CA ALA A 164 -13.98 -3.84 -10.18
C ALA A 164 -15.35 -4.53 -10.31
N SER A 165 -16.39 -3.74 -10.59
CA SER A 165 -17.78 -4.21 -10.64
C SER A 165 -18.09 -5.13 -11.83
N GLY A 166 -17.26 -5.07 -12.89
CA GLY A 166 -17.53 -5.78 -14.14
C GLY A 166 -18.69 -5.14 -14.93
N VAL A 167 -18.76 -3.81 -14.96
CA VAL A 167 -19.77 -3.07 -15.73
C VAL A 167 -19.54 -3.14 -17.24
N ASP A 168 -18.30 -3.46 -17.67
CA ASP A 168 -18.03 -3.80 -19.08
C ASP A 168 -18.99 -4.91 -19.54
N PRO A 169 -19.69 -4.74 -20.68
CA PRO A 169 -20.66 -5.73 -21.18
C PRO A 169 -20.09 -7.16 -21.31
N LEU A 170 -18.79 -7.28 -21.52
CA LEU A 170 -18.08 -8.56 -21.56
C LEU A 170 -17.55 -9.02 -20.20
N ARG A 171 -17.72 -8.21 -19.14
CA ARG A 171 -17.27 -8.47 -17.77
C ARG A 171 -15.78 -8.78 -17.63
N ARG A 172 -14.96 -8.32 -18.58
CA ARG A 172 -13.50 -8.59 -18.63
C ARG A 172 -12.74 -7.94 -17.49
N ALA A 173 -13.29 -6.87 -16.94
CA ALA A 173 -12.68 -6.10 -15.86
C ALA A 173 -13.22 -6.46 -14.47
N LYS A 174 -13.98 -7.55 -14.32
CA LYS A 174 -14.55 -7.93 -13.02
C LYS A 174 -13.46 -8.28 -12.02
N GLY A 175 -13.45 -7.58 -10.87
CA GLY A 175 -12.51 -7.83 -9.77
C GLY A 175 -12.87 -9.06 -8.94
N MET A 176 -11.96 -9.44 -8.03
CA MET A 176 -12.10 -10.65 -7.19
C MET A 176 -13.26 -10.55 -6.21
N ALA A 177 -13.51 -9.36 -5.64
CA ALA A 177 -14.59 -9.04 -4.72
C ALA A 177 -15.42 -7.86 -5.25
N PRO A 178 -16.22 -8.06 -6.32
CA PRO A 178 -16.80 -6.98 -7.13
C PRO A 178 -17.84 -6.12 -6.40
N ALA A 179 -18.29 -6.50 -5.21
CA ALA A 179 -19.19 -5.72 -4.37
C ALA A 179 -18.51 -5.13 -3.11
N ALA A 180 -17.22 -5.39 -2.89
CA ALA A 180 -16.50 -4.85 -1.74
C ALA A 180 -16.21 -3.35 -1.88
N ASN A 181 -15.95 -2.69 -0.73
CA ASN A 181 -15.42 -1.33 -0.65
C ASN A 181 -13.90 -1.35 -0.49
N LEU A 182 -13.23 -0.25 -0.87
CA LEU A 182 -11.79 -0.09 -0.79
C LEU A 182 -11.43 1.14 0.06
N LEU A 183 -10.54 0.95 1.02
CA LEU A 183 -9.78 2.02 1.64
C LEU A 183 -8.42 2.07 0.96
N ALA A 184 -8.16 3.14 0.20
CA ALA A 184 -6.95 3.32 -0.55
C ALA A 184 -5.99 4.28 0.16
N TYR A 185 -4.71 3.94 0.11
CA TYR A 185 -3.61 4.70 0.71
C TYR A 185 -2.43 4.71 -0.26
N ASP A 186 -1.59 5.72 -0.22
CA ASP A 186 -0.26 5.57 -0.79
C ASP A 186 0.65 4.80 0.20
N TRP A 187 1.81 4.35 -0.25
CA TRP A 187 2.72 3.53 0.58
C TRP A 187 3.56 4.32 1.58
N ASN A 188 3.35 5.66 1.66
CA ASN A 188 4.08 6.49 2.59
C ASN A 188 3.48 6.35 3.99
N ASN A 189 4.31 5.96 4.98
CA ASN A 189 3.87 5.64 6.33
C ASN A 189 2.95 4.40 6.44
N ASP A 190 3.05 3.46 5.50
CA ASP A 190 2.24 2.24 5.41
C ASP A 190 2.04 1.54 6.76
N ALA A 191 3.11 1.31 7.53
CA ALA A 191 3.03 0.64 8.83
C ALA A 191 2.17 1.40 9.85
N ALA A 192 2.21 2.74 9.85
CA ALA A 192 1.40 3.56 10.75
C ALA A 192 -0.09 3.51 10.37
N GLU A 193 -0.37 3.58 9.08
CA GLU A 193 -1.72 3.52 8.53
C GLU A 193 -2.32 2.13 8.68
N MET A 194 -1.54 1.06 8.43
CA MET A 194 -1.94 -0.33 8.67
C MET A 194 -2.32 -0.56 10.14
N ALA A 195 -1.51 -0.07 11.08
CA ALA A 195 -1.81 -0.19 12.50
C ALA A 195 -3.10 0.56 12.86
N THR A 196 -3.34 1.73 12.27
CA THR A 196 -4.57 2.51 12.44
C THR A 196 -5.77 1.79 11.83
N ALA A 197 -5.66 1.28 10.62
CA ALA A 197 -6.72 0.54 9.93
C ALA A 197 -7.07 -0.76 10.67
N ALA A 198 -6.07 -1.49 11.15
CA ALA A 198 -6.26 -2.69 11.98
C ALA A 198 -6.93 -2.38 13.31
N ALA A 199 -6.61 -1.23 13.96
CA ALA A 199 -7.31 -0.77 15.14
C ALA A 199 -8.79 -0.42 14.86
N GLY A 200 -9.10 -0.03 13.61
CA GLY A 200 -10.44 0.17 13.07
C GLY A 200 -11.15 -1.11 12.60
N ASN A 201 -10.57 -2.30 12.87
CA ASN A 201 -11.06 -3.62 12.46
C ASN A 201 -10.99 -3.91 10.96
N LEU A 202 -10.05 -3.34 10.23
CA LEU A 202 -9.73 -3.81 8.89
C LEU A 202 -9.26 -5.28 8.98
N LEU A 203 -9.82 -6.14 8.13
CA LEU A 203 -9.56 -7.59 8.18
C LEU A 203 -8.57 -8.07 7.11
N VAL A 204 -8.42 -7.34 6.03
CA VAL A 204 -7.55 -7.74 4.92
C VAL A 204 -7.01 -6.53 4.18
N SER A 205 -5.74 -6.59 3.79
CA SER A 205 -5.12 -5.59 2.94
C SER A 205 -4.25 -6.20 1.86
N ASN A 206 -4.11 -5.46 0.75
CA ASN A 206 -3.24 -5.78 -0.37
C ASN A 206 -2.12 -4.75 -0.49
N HIS A 207 -0.89 -5.25 -0.72
CA HIS A 207 0.32 -4.47 -0.86
C HIS A 207 1.10 -4.97 -2.08
N SER A 208 0.76 -4.45 -3.26
CA SER A 208 1.38 -4.86 -4.54
C SER A 208 2.68 -4.12 -4.81
N TYR A 209 3.55 -4.03 -3.81
CA TYR A 209 4.87 -3.41 -3.87
C TYR A 209 5.86 -4.15 -2.96
N GLY A 210 7.13 -3.91 -3.13
CA GLY A 210 8.19 -4.50 -2.30
C GLY A 210 9.43 -3.63 -2.24
N ILE A 211 10.44 -4.09 -1.49
CA ILE A 211 11.77 -3.51 -1.52
C ILE A 211 12.40 -3.89 -2.85
N ALA A 212 12.88 -2.88 -3.59
CA ALA A 212 13.63 -3.13 -4.80
C ALA A 212 15.02 -3.69 -4.42
N ALA A 213 15.38 -4.86 -4.94
CA ALA A 213 16.63 -5.54 -4.66
C ALA A 213 17.19 -6.20 -5.94
N GLY A 214 18.52 -6.36 -5.99
CA GLY A 214 19.21 -7.04 -7.07
C GLY A 214 19.15 -6.30 -8.41
N TRP A 215 18.83 -7.03 -9.47
CA TRP A 215 18.71 -6.51 -10.82
C TRP A 215 17.30 -5.99 -11.08
N ILE A 216 17.18 -4.74 -11.51
CA ILE A 216 15.93 -4.13 -11.92
C ILE A 216 15.96 -3.87 -13.42
N TYR A 217 14.97 -4.41 -14.13
CA TYR A 217 14.74 -4.08 -15.52
C TYR A 217 14.15 -2.67 -15.65
N THR A 218 14.86 -1.77 -16.32
CA THR A 218 14.47 -0.36 -16.46
C THR A 218 14.14 0.01 -17.91
N GLY A 219 14.30 -0.94 -18.85
CA GLY A 219 14.06 -0.71 -20.27
C GLY A 219 12.62 -0.37 -20.58
N GLY A 220 12.44 0.64 -21.46
CA GLY A 220 11.22 0.85 -22.24
C GLY A 220 11.31 0.09 -23.55
N ALA A 221 10.34 0.24 -24.45
CA ALA A 221 10.38 -0.37 -25.77
C ALA A 221 11.67 0.04 -26.51
N GLY A 222 12.66 -0.85 -26.53
CA GLY A 222 13.93 -0.68 -27.22
C GLY A 222 15.21 -0.67 -26.38
N ASP A 223 15.10 -0.59 -25.05
CA ASP A 223 16.28 -0.56 -24.17
C ASP A 223 16.23 -1.75 -23.21
N ASP A 224 17.05 -2.78 -23.50
CA ASP A 224 17.26 -3.95 -22.63
C ASP A 224 18.27 -3.58 -21.52
N GLU A 225 17.91 -2.62 -20.66
CA GLU A 225 18.76 -2.20 -19.57
C GLU A 225 18.35 -2.84 -18.24
N TRP A 226 19.29 -3.56 -17.65
CA TRP A 226 19.20 -4.06 -16.29
C TRP A 226 20.11 -3.25 -15.38
N TRP A 227 19.56 -2.72 -14.31
CA TRP A 227 20.33 -1.97 -13.31
C TRP A 227 20.52 -2.81 -12.06
N TRP A 228 21.80 -2.98 -11.67
CA TRP A 228 22.13 -3.55 -10.39
C TRP A 228 22.01 -2.47 -9.30
N ILE A 229 21.14 -2.71 -8.30
CA ILE A 229 20.91 -1.79 -7.18
C ILE A 229 21.45 -2.32 -5.84
N GLY A 230 22.02 -3.52 -5.82
CA GLY A 230 22.51 -4.23 -4.63
C GLY A 230 23.83 -3.68 -4.05
N GLY A 231 24.24 -2.46 -4.42
CA GLY A 231 25.50 -1.90 -3.95
C GLY A 231 26.72 -2.45 -4.67
N GLY A 232 27.88 -2.52 -3.98
CA GLY A 232 29.16 -2.86 -4.59
C GLY A 232 29.54 -4.35 -4.60
N GLY A 233 28.63 -5.25 -4.27
CA GLY A 233 28.86 -6.70 -4.21
C GLY A 233 28.17 -7.47 -5.33
N ASP A 234 28.48 -8.77 -5.43
CA ASP A 234 27.86 -9.71 -6.37
C ASP A 234 26.49 -10.20 -5.88
N GLU A 235 26.17 -9.99 -4.62
CA GLU A 235 24.89 -10.33 -3.98
C GLU A 235 24.32 -9.09 -3.29
N ASP A 236 23.01 -8.87 -3.45
CA ASP A 236 22.32 -7.77 -2.77
C ASP A 236 22.07 -8.14 -1.31
N PRO A 237 22.57 -7.36 -0.35
CA PRO A 237 22.39 -7.63 1.08
C PRO A 237 20.92 -7.51 1.54
N ASN A 238 20.01 -7.04 0.69
CA ASN A 238 18.57 -7.00 0.98
C ASN A 238 17.88 -8.36 0.76
N PHE A 239 18.49 -9.29 0.02
CA PHE A 239 17.91 -10.63 -0.17
C PHE A 239 17.87 -11.39 1.16
N GLY A 240 16.65 -11.83 1.55
CA GLY A 240 16.45 -12.59 2.79
C GLY A 240 16.70 -11.80 4.08
N TYR A 241 16.92 -10.50 4.00
CA TYR A 241 17.24 -9.69 5.16
C TYR A 241 15.99 -9.30 5.95
N TYR A 242 15.86 -9.82 7.17
CA TYR A 242 14.83 -9.43 8.13
C TYR A 242 15.20 -8.08 8.78
N ASP A 243 14.56 -7.04 8.37
CA ASP A 243 14.88 -5.66 8.75
C ASP A 243 13.87 -5.01 9.71
N SER A 244 14.01 -3.72 9.92
CA SER A 244 13.08 -2.97 10.76
C SER A 244 11.69 -2.84 10.14
N ILE A 245 11.56 -2.87 8.81
CA ILE A 245 10.27 -2.84 8.11
C ILE A 245 9.56 -4.17 8.36
N SER A 246 10.24 -5.28 8.13
CA SER A 246 9.70 -6.64 8.38
C SER A 246 9.22 -6.80 9.82
N ARG A 247 10.03 -6.35 10.78
CA ARG A 247 9.68 -6.39 12.20
C ARG A 247 8.46 -5.52 12.55
N ASP A 248 8.35 -4.32 11.95
CA ASP A 248 7.23 -3.42 12.21
C ASP A 248 5.92 -4.03 11.68
N TRP A 249 5.95 -4.71 10.53
CA TRP A 249 4.82 -5.46 9.98
C TRP A 249 4.45 -6.68 10.84
N ASP A 250 5.44 -7.45 11.28
CA ASP A 250 5.22 -8.58 12.21
C ASP A 250 4.57 -8.13 13.52
N GLN A 251 4.97 -6.95 14.03
CA GLN A 251 4.37 -6.39 15.24
C GLN A 251 2.89 -6.05 15.04
N ILE A 252 2.52 -5.51 13.85
CA ILE A 252 1.11 -5.26 13.51
C ILE A 252 0.34 -6.58 13.46
N ALA A 253 0.86 -7.58 12.74
CA ALA A 253 0.23 -8.89 12.62
C ALA A 253 0.06 -9.59 13.98
N TYR A 254 1.04 -9.47 14.86
CA TYR A 254 0.98 -10.02 16.23
C TYR A 254 -0.11 -9.34 17.08
N ASP A 255 -0.24 -8.03 17.03
CA ASP A 255 -1.21 -7.27 17.83
C ASP A 255 -2.61 -7.22 17.18
N ALA A 256 -2.71 -7.56 15.87
CA ALA A 256 -3.95 -7.65 15.11
C ALA A 256 -4.15 -9.07 14.51
N PRO A 257 -4.40 -10.11 15.31
CA PRO A 257 -4.37 -11.51 14.85
C PRO A 257 -5.46 -11.87 13.83
N ASN A 258 -6.46 -11.02 13.64
CA ASN A 258 -7.53 -11.19 12.63
C ASN A 258 -7.29 -10.36 11.37
N TYR A 259 -6.20 -9.63 11.28
CA TYR A 259 -5.84 -8.82 10.13
C TYR A 259 -4.88 -9.58 9.23
N LEU A 260 -5.34 -9.92 8.03
CA LEU A 260 -4.54 -10.57 7.00
C LEU A 260 -3.85 -9.54 6.13
N ILE A 261 -2.53 -9.55 6.12
CA ILE A 261 -1.69 -8.70 5.28
C ILE A 261 -1.25 -9.53 4.06
N VAL A 262 -1.65 -9.13 2.86
CA VAL A 262 -1.27 -9.79 1.60
C VAL A 262 -0.23 -8.93 0.90
N LYS A 263 0.99 -9.43 0.83
CA LYS A 263 2.16 -8.73 0.28
C LYS A 263 2.67 -9.40 -0.98
N ALA A 264 3.02 -8.60 -1.99
CA ALA A 264 3.77 -9.09 -3.14
C ALA A 264 5.17 -9.56 -2.70
N ALA A 265 5.60 -10.72 -3.22
CA ALA A 265 6.92 -11.31 -2.99
C ALA A 265 7.98 -10.78 -3.95
#